data_c75314cfd4a200fbe6a6c02e58127397
#
_entry.id   c75314cfd4a200fbe6a6c02e58127397
#
_cell.length_a   1.000
_cell.length_b   1.000
_cell.length_c   1.000
_cell.angle_alpha   90.00
_cell.angle_beta   90.00
_cell.angle_gamma   90.00
#
_symmetry.space_group_name_H-M   'P 1'
#
loop_
_entity.id
_entity.type
_entity.pdbx_description
1 polymer ?
#
loop_
_entity_poly.entity_id
_entity_poly.type
_entity_poly.pdbx_seq_one_letter_code
_entity_poly.pdbx_strand_id
1 'polypeptide(L)'
;MKRLSAFLLTFAVLTAHAQELNFWQKVNELLTTMKNIDSTYIYQPKQHFTLGLFSTVQSAGFDSKAQFGFREDGNVTSGVTKYSLGTYPSTKIGLELGYGKFVLGYGLEVGPKRAYQKRLLGVNLLGKAWGLHCSYFSINNTFSSTIELSNGDEEPFYADTYLAPDPAMLRYLNIDGYYVFNNKRFAYPATYKAGLVQRRTSGSWMVTMRFMHGNLFATPDASYSSYFFMDCFNTTQISLGGGYSVNFVCWHKDPTGLRDKGLRNITLNLTALPVLTALNHIRTTSYNYDDEEFSGATVSDIFGYPMPNFIGSTALGITLDRFFISARFVYDWSYFHSNYAFNADDQHISNRVDELTLRGYLHNWSAKLLFTYKF
;
A
#
# COMPACT_ATOMS: atom_id res chain seq x y z
N MET A 1 2.46 3.66 -22.95
CA MET A 1 1.48 3.34 -23.97
C MET A 1 1.70 1.96 -24.61
N LYS A 2 2.90 1.57 -25.10
CA LYS A 2 3.14 0.26 -25.77
C LYS A 2 2.83 -0.99 -24.92
N ARG A 3 2.95 -0.93 -23.58
CA ARG A 3 2.65 -2.07 -22.69
C ARG A 3 1.16 -2.24 -22.37
N LEU A 4 0.37 -1.16 -22.42
CA LEU A 4 -1.08 -1.22 -22.24
C LEU A 4 -1.76 -1.79 -23.50
N SER A 5 -1.24 -1.43 -24.68
CA SER A 5 -1.71 -2.02 -25.94
C SER A 5 -1.38 -3.50 -26.05
N ALA A 6 -0.23 -3.96 -25.53
CA ALA A 6 0.10 -5.40 -25.48
C ALA A 6 -0.86 -6.17 -24.56
N PHE A 7 -1.21 -5.61 -23.40
CA PHE A 7 -2.16 -6.24 -22.47
C PHE A 7 -3.57 -6.31 -23.07
N LEU A 8 -4.03 -5.24 -23.73
CA LEU A 8 -5.31 -5.21 -24.44
C LEU A 8 -5.31 -6.16 -25.65
N LEU A 9 -4.18 -6.28 -26.35
CA LEU A 9 -4.03 -7.23 -27.47
C LEU A 9 -4.04 -8.68 -26.98
N THR A 10 -3.38 -8.98 -25.86
CA THR A 10 -3.41 -10.32 -25.25
C THR A 10 -4.82 -10.68 -24.79
N PHE A 11 -5.56 -9.72 -24.23
CA PHE A 11 -6.97 -9.91 -23.86
C PHE A 11 -7.85 -10.12 -25.09
N ALA A 12 -7.63 -9.36 -26.19
CA ALA A 12 -8.34 -9.50 -27.44
C ALA A 12 -8.02 -10.82 -28.16
N VAL A 13 -6.76 -11.30 -28.09
CA VAL A 13 -6.36 -12.61 -28.65
C VAL A 13 -6.95 -13.76 -27.85
N LEU A 14 -7.02 -13.65 -26.51
CA LEU A 14 -7.75 -14.61 -25.67
C LEU A 14 -9.25 -14.62 -25.99
N THR A 15 -9.84 -13.49 -26.36
CA THR A 15 -11.25 -13.41 -26.77
C THR A 15 -11.48 -14.03 -28.16
N ALA A 16 -10.53 -13.91 -29.08
CA ALA A 16 -10.64 -14.48 -30.45
C ALA A 16 -10.49 -16.01 -30.47
N HIS A 17 -9.78 -16.61 -29.51
CA HIS A 17 -9.61 -18.07 -29.43
C HIS A 17 -10.68 -18.78 -28.58
N ALA A 18 -11.56 -18.04 -27.92
CA ALA A 18 -12.64 -18.62 -27.10
C ALA A 18 -13.87 -18.97 -27.96
N GLN A 19 -13.73 -19.89 -28.86
CA GLN A 19 -14.86 -20.49 -29.63
C GLN A 19 -15.80 -21.36 -28.80
N GLU A 20 -15.59 -21.52 -27.47
CA GLU A 20 -16.51 -22.23 -26.61
C GLU A 20 -17.37 -21.26 -25.79
N LEU A 21 -18.63 -21.12 -26.16
CA LEU A 21 -19.68 -20.48 -25.32
C LEU A 21 -19.58 -20.92 -23.83
N ASN A 22 -19.15 -22.15 -23.58
CA ASN A 22 -18.91 -22.70 -22.25
C ASN A 22 -17.81 -22.00 -21.44
N PHE A 23 -16.76 -21.45 -22.06
CA PHE A 23 -15.69 -20.75 -21.34
C PHE A 23 -16.21 -19.44 -20.73
N TRP A 24 -16.85 -18.61 -21.53
CA TRP A 24 -17.40 -17.32 -21.06
C TRP A 24 -18.51 -17.50 -20.03
N GLN A 25 -19.34 -18.53 -20.17
CA GLN A 25 -20.33 -18.87 -19.16
C GLN A 25 -19.66 -19.27 -17.83
N LYS A 26 -18.61 -20.10 -17.86
CA LYS A 26 -17.84 -20.46 -16.65
C LYS A 26 -17.15 -19.24 -16.02
N VAL A 27 -16.54 -18.36 -16.81
CA VAL A 27 -15.92 -17.12 -16.31
C VAL A 27 -16.99 -16.21 -15.69
N ASN A 28 -18.13 -16.04 -16.35
CA ASN A 28 -19.24 -15.25 -15.80
C ASN A 28 -19.74 -15.84 -14.47
N GLU A 29 -19.98 -17.16 -14.42
CA GLU A 29 -20.38 -17.83 -13.18
C GLU A 29 -19.32 -17.68 -12.09
N LEU A 30 -18.03 -17.82 -12.41
CA LEU A 30 -16.92 -17.63 -11.49
C LEU A 30 -16.91 -16.21 -10.90
N LEU A 31 -17.14 -15.21 -11.74
CA LEU A 31 -17.09 -13.79 -11.33
C LEU A 31 -18.37 -13.36 -10.58
N THR A 32 -19.54 -13.86 -10.97
CA THR A 32 -20.82 -13.35 -10.46
C THR A 32 -21.43 -14.19 -9.35
N THR A 33 -21.16 -15.49 -9.31
CA THR A 33 -21.81 -16.43 -8.37
C THR A 33 -20.98 -16.62 -7.10
N MET A 34 -21.63 -16.48 -5.95
CA MET A 34 -21.07 -16.83 -4.64
C MET A 34 -21.85 -18.00 -4.05
N LYS A 35 -21.27 -19.21 -4.17
CA LYS A 35 -21.88 -20.44 -3.66
C LYS A 35 -21.75 -20.56 -2.13
N ASN A 36 -22.70 -21.24 -1.46
CA ASN A 36 -22.62 -21.59 -0.03
C ASN A 36 -22.56 -20.39 0.92
N ILE A 37 -23.31 -19.32 0.67
CA ILE A 37 -23.54 -18.24 1.62
C ILE A 37 -24.78 -18.52 2.47
N ASP A 38 -24.73 -18.13 3.73
CA ASP A 38 -25.90 -18.10 4.60
C ASP A 38 -26.70 -16.82 4.28
N SER A 39 -27.84 -17.00 3.56
CA SER A 39 -28.66 -15.88 3.10
C SER A 39 -29.28 -15.07 4.24
N THR A 40 -29.31 -15.60 5.46
CA THR A 40 -29.76 -14.87 6.65
C THR A 40 -28.74 -13.84 7.12
N TYR A 41 -27.45 -14.01 6.76
CA TYR A 41 -26.35 -13.14 7.10
C TYR A 41 -25.84 -12.29 5.94
N ILE A 42 -25.88 -12.80 4.72
CA ILE A 42 -25.31 -12.15 3.55
C ILE A 42 -26.33 -12.12 2.42
N TYR A 43 -26.54 -10.95 1.86
CA TYR A 43 -27.33 -10.75 0.64
C TYR A 43 -26.40 -10.47 -0.54
N GLN A 44 -26.58 -11.19 -1.63
CA GLN A 44 -25.90 -10.93 -2.90
C GLN A 44 -26.84 -10.16 -3.82
N PRO A 45 -26.54 -8.89 -4.15
CA PRO A 45 -27.31 -8.12 -5.13
C PRO A 45 -27.36 -8.82 -6.49
N LYS A 46 -28.44 -8.65 -7.21
CA LYS A 46 -28.65 -9.23 -8.53
C LYS A 46 -27.88 -8.48 -9.63
N GLN A 47 -27.56 -7.21 -9.37
CA GLN A 47 -26.78 -6.40 -10.27
C GLN A 47 -25.28 -6.73 -10.10
N HIS A 48 -24.63 -7.03 -11.21
CA HIS A 48 -23.22 -7.41 -11.21
C HIS A 48 -22.31 -6.32 -11.75
N PHE A 49 -22.84 -5.38 -12.52
CA PHE A 49 -22.09 -4.26 -13.05
C PHE A 49 -22.20 -3.04 -12.13
N THR A 50 -21.06 -2.41 -11.84
CA THR A 50 -20.98 -1.23 -10.98
C THR A 50 -20.07 -0.18 -11.57
N LEU A 51 -20.49 1.08 -11.45
CA LEU A 51 -19.67 2.25 -11.75
C LEU A 51 -19.56 3.11 -10.51
N GLY A 52 -18.33 3.40 -10.10
CA GLY A 52 -18.04 4.19 -8.91
C GLY A 52 -17.18 5.41 -9.22
N LEU A 53 -17.45 6.49 -8.48
CA LEU A 53 -16.58 7.65 -8.35
C LEU A 53 -15.92 7.61 -6.97
N PHE A 54 -14.60 7.80 -6.90
CA PHE A 54 -13.92 7.84 -5.62
C PHE A 54 -13.02 9.06 -5.46
N SER A 55 -12.86 9.47 -4.21
CA SER A 55 -11.78 10.33 -3.76
C SER A 55 -10.94 9.60 -2.72
N THR A 56 -9.62 9.69 -2.83
CA THR A 56 -8.70 9.09 -1.86
C THR A 56 -7.66 10.12 -1.43
N VAL A 57 -7.43 10.21 -0.12
CA VAL A 57 -6.32 10.96 0.47
C VAL A 57 -5.36 9.95 1.07
N GLN A 58 -4.08 10.10 0.81
CA GLN A 58 -3.07 9.19 1.33
C GLN A 58 -1.76 9.93 1.62
N SER A 59 -1.04 9.43 2.62
CA SER A 59 0.28 9.90 3.03
C SER A 59 1.12 8.72 3.47
N ALA A 60 2.43 8.83 3.28
CA ALA A 60 3.41 7.88 3.78
C ALA A 60 4.53 8.64 4.49
N GLY A 61 5.10 8.02 5.50
CA GLY A 61 6.26 8.54 6.21
C GLY A 61 7.22 7.41 6.54
N PHE A 62 8.48 7.76 6.65
CA PHE A 62 9.57 6.88 6.97
C PHE A 62 10.45 7.56 8.00
N ASP A 63 10.58 6.95 9.16
CA ASP A 63 11.47 7.41 10.21
C ASP A 63 12.52 6.34 10.48
N SER A 64 13.78 6.73 10.50
CA SER A 64 14.88 5.81 10.77
C SER A 64 15.91 6.42 11.69
N LYS A 65 16.57 5.54 12.45
CA LYS A 65 17.74 5.84 13.27
C LYS A 65 18.86 4.94 12.79
N ALA A 66 19.91 5.54 12.28
CA ALA A 66 21.16 4.85 11.93
C ALA A 66 22.18 5.11 13.05
N GLN A 67 22.78 4.05 13.56
CA GLN A 67 23.92 4.11 14.47
C GLN A 67 25.14 3.57 13.73
N PHE A 68 26.20 4.32 13.76
CA PHE A 68 27.46 3.95 13.11
C PHE A 68 28.65 4.20 14.04
N GLY A 69 29.65 3.34 13.94
CA GLY A 69 30.92 3.53 14.62
C GLY A 69 31.94 4.12 13.64
N PHE A 70 32.57 5.21 14.00
CA PHE A 70 33.72 5.75 13.28
C PHE A 70 34.99 5.33 13.97
N ARG A 71 35.98 4.93 13.19
CA ARG A 71 37.35 4.73 13.67
C ARG A 71 38.22 5.88 13.19
N GLU A 72 38.60 6.74 14.12
CA GLU A 72 39.57 7.83 13.88
C GLU A 72 40.72 7.71 14.84
N ASP A 73 41.95 7.60 14.33
CA ASP A 73 43.19 7.46 15.11
C ASP A 73 43.17 6.36 16.20
N GLY A 74 42.49 5.24 15.90
CA GLY A 74 42.38 4.10 16.84
C GLY A 74 41.26 4.22 17.88
N ASN A 75 40.60 5.34 17.97
CA ASN A 75 39.40 5.54 18.81
C ASN A 75 38.11 5.29 18.02
N VAL A 76 37.18 4.55 18.63
CA VAL A 76 35.86 4.34 18.06
C VAL A 76 34.93 5.38 18.61
N THR A 77 34.44 6.28 17.75
CA THR A 77 33.42 7.26 18.09
C THR A 77 32.10 6.78 17.48
N SER A 78 31.07 6.66 18.29
CA SER A 78 29.73 6.29 17.80
C SER A 78 28.96 7.54 17.38
N GLY A 79 28.42 7.53 16.16
CA GLY A 79 27.49 8.54 15.67
C GLY A 79 26.08 8.00 15.55
N VAL A 80 25.09 8.86 15.70
CA VAL A 80 23.69 8.56 15.52
C VAL A 80 23.11 9.56 14.53
N THR A 81 22.55 9.04 13.45
CA THR A 81 21.75 9.85 12.51
C THR A 81 20.29 9.46 12.63
N LYS A 82 19.44 10.41 12.93
CA LYS A 82 17.99 10.26 12.81
C LYS A 82 17.54 10.88 11.50
N TYR A 83 16.71 10.16 10.81
CA TYR A 83 16.23 10.53 9.49
C TYR A 83 14.72 10.35 9.43
N SER A 84 14.00 11.42 9.14
CA SER A 84 12.55 11.42 9.00
C SER A 84 12.17 11.93 7.62
N LEU A 85 11.42 11.13 6.88
CA LEU A 85 10.88 11.45 5.58
C LEU A 85 9.36 11.40 5.63
N GLY A 86 8.70 12.50 5.30
CA GLY A 86 7.25 12.57 5.23
C GLY A 86 6.75 13.03 3.87
N THR A 87 5.68 12.41 3.39
CA THR A 87 4.94 12.92 2.24
C THR A 87 3.76 13.76 2.71
N TYR A 88 3.53 14.90 2.09
CA TYR A 88 2.27 15.62 2.31
C TYR A 88 1.09 14.77 1.80
N PRO A 89 -0.08 14.85 2.45
CA PRO A 89 -1.27 14.16 1.99
C PRO A 89 -1.59 14.48 0.52
N SER A 90 -1.74 13.43 -0.28
CA SER A 90 -2.06 13.52 -1.70
C SER A 90 -3.50 13.10 -1.94
N THR A 91 -4.29 13.97 -2.57
CA THR A 91 -5.68 13.69 -2.94
C THR A 91 -5.76 13.22 -4.37
N LYS A 92 -6.43 12.09 -4.61
CA LYS A 92 -6.69 11.55 -5.94
C LYS A 92 -8.18 11.34 -6.13
N ILE A 93 -8.68 11.69 -7.31
CA ILE A 93 -10.06 11.43 -7.74
C ILE A 93 -10.03 10.45 -8.90
N GLY A 94 -10.95 9.51 -8.93
CA GLY A 94 -10.95 8.48 -9.95
C GLY A 94 -12.26 7.73 -10.09
N LEU A 95 -12.25 6.80 -11.05
CA LEU A 95 -13.37 5.94 -11.37
C LEU A 95 -13.05 4.49 -11.01
N GLU A 96 -14.08 3.76 -10.58
CA GLU A 96 -14.06 2.31 -10.39
C GLU A 96 -15.10 1.65 -11.29
N LEU A 97 -14.68 0.63 -12.01
CA LEU A 97 -15.55 -0.26 -12.78
C LEU A 97 -15.55 -1.63 -12.10
N GLY A 98 -16.72 -2.15 -11.81
CA GLY A 98 -16.85 -3.47 -11.19
C GLY A 98 -17.75 -4.41 -11.97
N TYR A 99 -17.36 -5.68 -12.04
CA TYR A 99 -18.18 -6.76 -12.54
C TYR A 99 -18.09 -7.98 -11.62
N GLY A 100 -19.15 -8.22 -10.85
CA GLY A 100 -19.17 -9.28 -9.85
C GLY A 100 -18.05 -9.12 -8.82
N LYS A 101 -17.10 -10.07 -8.81
CA LYS A 101 -15.95 -10.07 -7.91
C LYS A 101 -14.78 -9.20 -8.38
N PHE A 102 -14.74 -8.83 -9.65
CA PHE A 102 -13.67 -8.05 -10.24
C PHE A 102 -13.96 -6.56 -10.15
N VAL A 103 -12.97 -5.78 -9.73
CA VAL A 103 -13.07 -4.30 -9.69
C VAL A 103 -11.76 -3.70 -10.16
N LEU A 104 -11.86 -2.78 -11.12
CA LEU A 104 -10.77 -1.99 -11.65
C LEU A 104 -10.95 -0.53 -11.26
N GLY A 105 -9.96 0.10 -10.64
CA GLY A 105 -9.97 1.49 -10.25
C GLY A 105 -8.81 2.26 -10.87
N TYR A 106 -9.09 3.47 -11.35
CA TYR A 106 -8.07 4.38 -11.86
C TYR A 106 -8.33 5.79 -11.33
N GLY A 107 -7.30 6.42 -10.77
CA GLY A 107 -7.38 7.77 -10.21
C GLY A 107 -6.20 8.64 -10.59
N LEU A 108 -6.47 9.94 -10.67
CA LEU A 108 -5.51 11.01 -10.92
C LEU A 108 -5.46 11.93 -9.72
N GLU A 109 -4.29 12.47 -9.45
CA GLU A 109 -4.12 13.46 -8.40
C GLU A 109 -4.77 14.79 -8.76
N VAL A 110 -5.38 15.39 -7.77
CA VAL A 110 -5.96 16.73 -7.82
C VAL A 110 -5.14 17.64 -6.92
N GLY A 111 -4.58 18.70 -7.50
CA GLY A 111 -3.74 19.66 -6.79
C GLY A 111 -2.98 20.57 -7.76
N PRO A 112 -2.10 21.45 -7.23
CA PRO A 112 -1.30 22.33 -8.08
C PRO A 112 -0.47 21.51 -9.08
N LYS A 113 -0.38 21.98 -10.32
CA LYS A 113 0.39 21.33 -11.38
C LYS A 113 1.86 21.26 -10.95
N ARG A 114 2.35 20.04 -10.75
CA ARG A 114 3.76 19.72 -10.53
C ARG A 114 4.29 18.93 -11.72
N ALA A 115 5.61 18.78 -11.84
CA ALA A 115 6.27 18.23 -13.03
C ALA A 115 5.81 16.82 -13.45
N TYR A 116 5.23 16.02 -12.54
CA TYR A 116 4.82 14.65 -12.82
C TYR A 116 3.39 14.36 -12.36
N GLN A 117 2.57 13.80 -13.24
CA GLN A 117 1.22 13.36 -12.91
C GLN A 117 1.24 12.07 -12.08
N LYS A 118 0.54 12.07 -10.99
CA LYS A 118 0.42 10.98 -10.04
C LYS A 118 -0.81 10.15 -10.33
N ARG A 119 -0.63 8.83 -10.32
CA ARG A 119 -1.65 7.87 -10.72
C ARG A 119 -1.90 6.88 -9.61
N LEU A 120 -3.14 6.44 -9.50
CA LEU A 120 -3.56 5.30 -8.70
C LEU A 120 -4.20 4.28 -9.62
N LEU A 121 -3.66 3.07 -9.65
CA LEU A 121 -4.26 1.94 -10.31
C LEU A 121 -4.57 0.89 -9.25
N GLY A 122 -5.81 0.41 -9.23
CA GLY A 122 -6.25 -0.63 -8.31
C GLY A 122 -6.98 -1.74 -9.05
N VAL A 123 -6.59 -2.98 -8.79
CA VAL A 123 -7.27 -4.18 -9.28
C VAL A 123 -7.65 -5.02 -8.07
N ASN A 124 -8.93 -5.37 -7.97
CA ASN A 124 -9.41 -6.20 -6.88
C ASN A 124 -10.14 -7.41 -7.42
N LEU A 125 -9.88 -8.56 -6.82
CA LEU A 125 -10.63 -9.78 -7.01
C LEU A 125 -11.19 -10.20 -5.65
N LEU A 126 -12.49 -10.03 -5.44
CA LEU A 126 -13.14 -10.08 -4.14
C LEU A 126 -14.11 -11.25 -4.05
N GLY A 127 -13.60 -12.40 -3.60
CA GLY A 127 -14.42 -13.55 -3.25
C GLY A 127 -15.04 -13.44 -1.86
N LYS A 128 -15.91 -14.39 -1.50
CA LYS A 128 -16.47 -14.47 -0.15
C LYS A 128 -15.46 -14.97 0.88
N ALA A 129 -14.65 -15.96 0.50
CA ALA A 129 -13.67 -16.61 1.38
C ALA A 129 -12.29 -15.99 1.24
N TRP A 130 -11.94 -15.50 0.08
CA TRP A 130 -10.63 -14.95 -0.22
C TRP A 130 -10.76 -13.71 -1.10
N GLY A 131 -9.76 -12.89 -1.08
CA GLY A 131 -9.64 -11.75 -1.98
C GLY A 131 -8.19 -11.43 -2.26
N LEU A 132 -7.99 -10.75 -3.38
CA LEU A 132 -6.72 -10.22 -3.81
C LEU A 132 -6.91 -8.74 -4.14
N HIS A 133 -6.08 -7.91 -3.58
CA HIS A 133 -6.02 -6.48 -3.85
C HIS A 133 -4.64 -6.15 -4.38
N CYS A 134 -4.58 -5.64 -5.59
CA CYS A 134 -3.35 -5.13 -6.18
C CYS A 134 -3.51 -3.62 -6.38
N SER A 135 -2.62 -2.83 -5.81
CA SER A 135 -2.61 -1.38 -5.96
C SER A 135 -1.22 -0.88 -6.30
N TYR A 136 -1.16 -0.01 -7.29
CA TYR A 136 0.01 0.76 -7.64
C TYR A 136 -0.30 2.24 -7.45
N PHE A 137 0.52 2.93 -6.71
CA PHE A 137 0.40 4.38 -6.57
C PHE A 137 1.76 5.05 -6.62
N SER A 138 1.77 6.29 -7.07
CA SER A 138 2.93 7.17 -7.01
C SER A 138 2.57 8.45 -6.28
N ILE A 139 3.48 8.92 -5.45
CA ILE A 139 3.40 10.19 -4.75
C ILE A 139 4.62 10.99 -5.15
N ASN A 140 4.38 12.22 -5.57
CA ASN A 140 5.39 13.18 -5.99
C ASN A 140 5.17 14.43 -5.14
N ASN A 141 5.66 14.45 -3.93
CA ASN A 141 5.49 15.58 -3.04
C ASN A 141 6.85 16.06 -2.57
N THR A 142 6.88 17.30 -2.12
CA THR A 142 8.01 17.82 -1.38
C THR A 142 8.16 16.97 -0.13
N PHE A 143 9.27 16.27 0.00
CA PHE A 143 9.61 15.59 1.23
C PHE A 143 10.24 16.60 2.18
N SER A 144 9.86 16.57 3.45
CA SER A 144 10.71 17.13 4.49
C SER A 144 11.60 16.00 4.99
N SER A 145 12.89 16.21 5.04
CA SER A 145 13.82 15.34 5.75
C SER A 145 14.46 16.12 6.88
N THR A 146 14.47 15.53 8.06
CA THR A 146 15.20 16.06 9.21
C THR A 146 16.35 15.12 9.48
N ILE A 147 17.56 15.66 9.58
CA ILE A 147 18.77 14.94 9.97
C ILE A 147 19.20 15.48 11.31
N GLU A 148 19.40 14.60 12.27
CA GLU A 148 20.01 14.91 13.54
C GLU A 148 21.25 14.04 13.69
N LEU A 149 22.40 14.68 13.95
CA LEU A 149 23.66 14.01 14.26
C LEU A 149 23.95 14.19 15.73
N SER A 150 24.22 13.10 16.44
CA SER A 150 24.57 13.13 17.86
C SER A 150 25.66 12.11 18.16
N ASN A 151 26.39 12.35 19.26
CA ASN A 151 27.33 11.39 19.83
C ASN A 151 26.56 10.47 20.79
N GLY A 152 26.08 9.33 20.26
CA GLY A 152 25.31 8.39 21.08
C GLY A 152 23.93 8.93 21.49
N ASP A 153 23.65 8.94 22.81
CA ASP A 153 22.38 9.41 23.37
C ASP A 153 22.40 10.89 23.83
N GLU A 154 23.47 11.64 23.48
CA GLU A 154 23.61 13.05 23.78
C GLU A 154 22.70 13.94 22.92
N GLU A 155 22.56 15.19 23.30
CA GLU A 155 21.89 16.23 22.51
C GLU A 155 22.51 16.32 21.11
N PRO A 156 21.71 16.43 20.04
CA PRO A 156 22.25 16.51 18.69
C PRO A 156 23.14 17.76 18.53
N PHE A 157 24.35 17.54 18.06
CA PHE A 157 25.29 18.64 17.74
C PHE A 157 24.99 19.25 16.37
N TYR A 158 24.21 18.57 15.56
CA TYR A 158 23.72 19.05 14.26
C TYR A 158 22.29 18.61 14.07
N ALA A 159 21.41 19.55 13.75
CA ALA A 159 20.04 19.26 13.34
C ALA A 159 19.67 20.21 12.20
N ASP A 160 19.24 19.65 11.09
CA ASP A 160 18.77 20.43 9.96
C ASP A 160 17.54 19.79 9.31
N THR A 161 16.66 20.63 8.79
CA THR A 161 15.46 20.18 8.08
C THR A 161 15.54 20.62 6.63
N TYR A 162 15.65 19.67 5.74
CA TYR A 162 15.68 19.91 4.31
C TYR A 162 14.30 19.69 3.71
N LEU A 163 13.88 20.61 2.87
CA LEU A 163 12.77 20.40 1.94
C LEU A 163 13.42 19.86 0.66
N ALA A 164 13.24 18.58 0.38
CA ALA A 164 13.75 18.04 -0.87
C ALA A 164 13.13 18.80 -2.04
N PRO A 165 13.95 19.38 -2.94
CA PRO A 165 13.43 20.02 -4.13
C PRO A 165 12.68 18.97 -4.97
N ASP A 166 11.63 19.42 -5.69
CA ASP A 166 10.99 18.59 -6.72
C ASP A 166 12.09 18.09 -7.68
N PRO A 167 12.25 16.78 -7.94
CA PRO A 167 11.21 15.78 -7.88
C PRO A 167 11.56 14.51 -7.09
N ALA A 168 11.46 14.51 -5.79
CA ALA A 168 11.44 13.23 -5.07
C ALA A 168 10.15 12.47 -5.42
N MET A 169 10.29 11.20 -5.81
CA MET A 169 9.18 10.36 -6.22
C MET A 169 9.13 9.07 -5.41
N LEU A 170 8.00 8.81 -4.79
CA LEU A 170 7.72 7.57 -4.10
C LEU A 170 6.72 6.74 -4.91
N ARG A 171 7.10 5.52 -5.25
CA ARG A 171 6.24 4.56 -5.97
C ARG A 171 6.05 3.32 -5.12
N TYR A 172 4.79 2.86 -5.03
CA TYR A 172 4.46 1.62 -4.33
C TYR A 172 3.63 0.69 -5.19
N LEU A 173 4.01 -0.59 -5.16
CA LEU A 173 3.19 -1.70 -5.58
C LEU A 173 2.86 -2.53 -4.36
N ASN A 174 1.57 -2.63 -4.03
CA ASN A 174 1.08 -3.51 -2.98
C ASN A 174 0.20 -4.61 -3.58
N ILE A 175 0.45 -5.85 -3.15
CA ILE A 175 -0.39 -7.00 -3.48
C ILE A 175 -0.78 -7.64 -2.15
N ASP A 176 -2.04 -7.48 -1.76
CA ASP A 176 -2.61 -8.02 -0.53
C ASP A 176 -3.54 -9.17 -0.84
N GLY A 177 -3.24 -10.36 -0.32
CA GLY A 177 -4.13 -11.51 -0.33
C GLY A 177 -4.72 -11.75 1.05
N TYR A 178 -5.97 -12.18 1.14
CA TYR A 178 -6.60 -12.57 2.40
C TYR A 178 -7.48 -13.79 2.27
N TYR A 179 -7.64 -14.52 3.38
CA TYR A 179 -8.60 -15.59 3.54
C TYR A 179 -9.44 -15.39 4.81
N VAL A 180 -10.75 -15.62 4.68
CA VAL A 180 -11.78 -15.44 5.71
C VAL A 180 -12.32 -16.80 6.13
N PHE A 181 -12.21 -17.17 7.40
CA PHE A 181 -12.65 -18.48 7.89
C PHE A 181 -14.17 -18.61 7.97
N ASN A 182 -14.85 -17.59 8.53
CA ASN A 182 -16.31 -17.57 8.63
C ASN A 182 -16.99 -17.02 7.35
N ASN A 183 -16.55 -17.47 6.20
CA ASN A 183 -16.99 -16.95 4.90
C ASN A 183 -18.45 -17.26 4.53
N LYS A 184 -19.14 -18.09 5.29
CA LYS A 184 -20.58 -18.36 5.09
C LYS A 184 -21.45 -17.22 5.65
N ARG A 185 -21.01 -16.57 6.75
CA ARG A 185 -21.78 -15.57 7.48
C ARG A 185 -21.14 -14.17 7.48
N PHE A 186 -19.86 -14.06 7.14
CA PHE A 186 -19.11 -12.83 7.16
C PHE A 186 -18.63 -12.46 5.76
N ALA A 187 -19.04 -11.28 5.28
CA ALA A 187 -18.65 -10.71 3.99
C ALA A 187 -17.69 -9.53 4.20
N TYR A 188 -16.38 -9.80 4.21
CA TYR A 188 -15.36 -8.79 4.44
C TYR A 188 -15.49 -7.56 3.51
N PRO A 189 -15.74 -7.70 2.19
CA PRO A 189 -15.86 -6.54 1.30
C PRO A 189 -17.17 -5.76 1.41
N ALA A 190 -18.15 -6.19 2.20
CA ALA A 190 -19.50 -5.59 2.21
C ALA A 190 -19.54 -4.12 2.60
N THR A 191 -18.54 -3.59 3.28
CA THR A 191 -18.48 -2.21 3.75
C THR A 191 -17.69 -1.27 2.85
N TYR A 192 -16.88 -1.81 1.93
CA TYR A 192 -16.03 -0.98 1.08
C TYR A 192 -16.15 -1.29 -0.43
N LYS A 193 -17.03 -2.25 -0.80
CA LYS A 193 -17.37 -2.60 -2.18
C LYS A 193 -18.84 -2.96 -2.34
N ALA A 194 -19.42 -2.60 -3.47
CA ALA A 194 -20.85 -2.72 -3.74
C ALA A 194 -21.34 -4.14 -4.09
N GLY A 195 -20.51 -5.19 -3.90
CA GLY A 195 -20.80 -6.54 -4.38
C GLY A 195 -21.57 -7.46 -3.43
N LEU A 196 -21.55 -7.20 -2.13
CA LEU A 196 -22.21 -7.99 -1.09
C LEU A 196 -22.81 -7.05 -0.05
N VAL A 197 -23.84 -7.52 0.66
CA VAL A 197 -24.47 -6.79 1.76
C VAL A 197 -24.52 -7.67 3.00
N GLN A 198 -23.94 -7.21 4.09
CA GLN A 198 -24.03 -7.89 5.38
C GLN A 198 -25.39 -7.57 6.01
N ARG A 199 -26.20 -8.60 6.27
CA ARG A 199 -27.56 -8.46 6.82
C ARG A 199 -27.60 -8.47 8.35
N ARG A 200 -26.66 -9.18 8.98
CA ARG A 200 -26.53 -9.32 10.43
C ARG A 200 -25.08 -9.14 10.85
N THR A 201 -24.89 -8.59 12.02
CA THR A 201 -23.54 -8.47 12.62
C THR A 201 -22.85 -9.82 12.63
N SER A 202 -21.64 -9.86 12.10
CA SER A 202 -20.81 -11.06 12.05
C SER A 202 -19.34 -10.67 11.96
N GLY A 203 -18.47 -11.57 12.42
CA GLY A 203 -17.04 -11.40 12.32
C GLY A 203 -16.35 -12.70 11.94
N SER A 204 -15.06 -12.59 11.66
CA SER A 204 -14.22 -13.71 11.28
C SER A 204 -12.78 -13.49 11.66
N TRP A 205 -12.10 -14.57 12.01
CA TRP A 205 -10.66 -14.65 11.90
C TRP A 205 -10.28 -14.60 10.42
N MET A 206 -9.15 -13.98 10.15
CA MET A 206 -8.59 -13.82 8.82
C MET A 206 -7.10 -14.11 8.85
N VAL A 207 -6.57 -14.63 7.76
CA VAL A 207 -5.14 -14.62 7.46
C VAL A 207 -4.90 -13.71 6.27
N THR A 208 -3.74 -13.07 6.26
CA THR A 208 -3.34 -12.18 5.17
C THR A 208 -1.91 -12.43 4.78
N MET A 209 -1.63 -12.26 3.50
CA MET A 209 -0.30 -12.21 2.93
C MET A 209 -0.18 -10.91 2.15
N ARG A 210 0.91 -10.20 2.35
CA ARG A 210 1.23 -8.96 1.65
C ARG A 210 2.58 -9.07 0.96
N PHE A 211 2.62 -8.64 -0.27
CA PHE A 211 3.83 -8.27 -0.98
C PHE A 211 3.82 -6.75 -1.18
N MET A 212 4.88 -6.07 -0.77
CA MET A 212 5.07 -4.65 -0.99
C MET A 212 6.41 -4.43 -1.69
N HIS A 213 6.39 -3.62 -2.75
CA HIS A 213 7.59 -3.14 -3.39
C HIS A 213 7.51 -1.63 -3.53
N GLY A 214 8.44 -0.92 -2.93
CA GLY A 214 8.50 0.54 -2.93
C GLY A 214 9.81 1.06 -3.46
N ASN A 215 9.75 2.15 -4.22
CA ASN A 215 10.92 2.85 -4.73
C ASN A 215 10.81 4.32 -4.34
N LEU A 216 11.80 4.83 -3.64
CA LEU A 216 12.00 6.24 -3.38
C LEU A 216 13.18 6.71 -4.24
N PHE A 217 12.96 7.73 -5.06
CA PHE A 217 13.98 8.40 -5.86
C PHE A 217 14.07 9.84 -5.40
N ALA A 218 15.26 10.26 -4.98
CA ALA A 218 15.62 11.67 -4.92
C ALA A 218 16.41 12.01 -6.18
N THR A 219 16.21 13.17 -6.78
CA THR A 219 17.12 13.65 -7.82
C THR A 219 18.46 14.00 -7.15
N PRO A 220 19.57 13.56 -7.72
CA PRO A 220 20.86 13.98 -7.26
C PRO A 220 21.00 15.49 -7.51
N ASP A 221 20.82 16.29 -6.49
CA ASP A 221 21.30 17.68 -6.48
C ASP A 221 22.63 17.63 -5.72
N ALA A 222 23.70 18.07 -6.34
CA ALA A 222 25.07 17.94 -5.84
C ALA A 222 25.24 18.50 -4.43
N SER A 223 24.41 19.46 -4.04
CA SER A 223 24.43 20.06 -2.70
C SER A 223 23.92 19.14 -1.57
N TYR A 224 23.19 18.07 -1.89
CA TYR A 224 22.60 17.16 -0.91
C TYR A 224 23.34 15.83 -0.75
N SER A 225 24.11 15.41 -1.76
CA SER A 225 24.70 14.06 -1.79
C SER A 225 25.75 13.80 -0.70
N SER A 226 26.41 14.82 -0.19
CA SER A 226 27.44 14.67 0.83
C SER A 226 26.96 14.30 2.23
N TYR A 227 25.65 14.46 2.51
CA TYR A 227 25.04 14.18 3.82
C TYR A 227 24.12 12.97 3.83
N PHE A 228 23.75 12.43 2.66
CA PHE A 228 22.79 11.34 2.55
C PHE A 228 23.50 10.07 2.02
N PHE A 229 23.57 9.05 2.84
CA PHE A 229 23.98 7.71 2.42
C PHE A 229 22.95 7.00 1.53
N MET A 230 21.84 7.70 1.13
CA MET A 230 20.72 7.08 0.43
C MET A 230 20.04 8.06 -0.53
N ASP A 231 20.50 8.12 -1.78
CA ASP A 231 19.85 8.90 -2.85
C ASP A 231 18.66 8.17 -3.46
N CYS A 232 18.75 6.83 -3.51
CA CYS A 232 17.66 5.96 -3.92
C CYS A 232 17.45 4.86 -2.89
N PHE A 233 16.20 4.58 -2.60
CA PHE A 233 15.81 3.55 -1.65
C PHE A 233 14.77 2.65 -2.31
N ASN A 234 15.09 1.37 -2.43
CA ASN A 234 14.17 0.34 -2.89
C ASN A 234 13.89 -0.60 -1.73
N THR A 235 12.61 -0.85 -1.44
CA THR A 235 12.23 -1.82 -0.42
C THR A 235 11.33 -2.89 -1.00
N THR A 236 11.60 -4.14 -0.64
CA THR A 236 10.73 -5.28 -0.96
C THR A 236 10.41 -6.03 0.31
N GLN A 237 9.13 -6.13 0.62
CA GLN A 237 8.66 -6.79 1.84
C GLN A 237 7.67 -7.89 1.51
N ILE A 238 7.79 -9.02 2.21
CA ILE A 238 6.78 -10.08 2.24
C ILE A 238 6.35 -10.25 3.68
N SER A 239 5.06 -10.05 3.92
CA SER A 239 4.47 -10.14 5.26
C SER A 239 3.36 -11.17 5.29
N LEU A 240 3.30 -11.92 6.39
CA LEU A 240 2.26 -12.89 6.68
C LEU A 240 1.64 -12.55 8.02
N GLY A 241 0.32 -12.68 8.13
CA GLY A 241 -0.33 -12.37 9.38
C GLY A 241 -1.72 -12.92 9.51
N GLY A 242 -2.31 -12.66 10.66
CA GLY A 242 -3.68 -13.05 10.94
C GLY A 242 -4.26 -12.16 12.01
N GLY A 243 -5.56 -12.03 12.00
CA GLY A 243 -6.26 -11.19 12.96
C GLY A 243 -7.76 -11.33 12.82
N TYR A 244 -8.49 -10.35 13.27
CA TYR A 244 -9.93 -10.37 13.33
C TYR A 244 -10.56 -9.20 12.58
N SER A 245 -11.67 -9.48 11.91
CA SER A 245 -12.50 -8.47 11.28
C SER A 245 -13.96 -8.68 11.63
N VAL A 246 -14.69 -7.59 11.85
CA VAL A 246 -16.11 -7.62 12.21
C VAL A 246 -16.88 -6.58 11.43
N ASN A 247 -18.06 -6.96 10.94
CA ASN A 247 -19.08 -6.08 10.36
C ASN A 247 -20.21 -5.90 11.37
N PHE A 248 -20.37 -4.71 11.91
CA PHE A 248 -21.51 -4.32 12.73
C PHE A 248 -22.60 -3.78 11.82
N VAL A 249 -23.72 -4.46 11.74
CA VAL A 249 -24.88 -4.00 11.00
C VAL A 249 -25.70 -3.08 11.90
N CYS A 250 -25.61 -1.77 11.63
CA CYS A 250 -26.34 -0.76 12.39
C CYS A 250 -27.80 -0.68 11.97
N TRP A 251 -28.09 -0.94 10.69
CA TRP A 251 -29.44 -0.96 10.15
C TRP A 251 -29.50 -1.78 8.88
N HIS A 252 -30.60 -2.56 8.72
CA HIS A 252 -30.83 -3.36 7.54
C HIS A 252 -32.31 -3.45 7.22
N LYS A 253 -32.65 -3.31 5.93
CA LYS A 253 -33.99 -3.57 5.37
C LYS A 253 -33.79 -4.36 4.08
N ASP A 254 -34.53 -5.49 3.98
CA ASP A 254 -34.51 -6.34 2.81
C ASP A 254 -35.16 -5.68 1.59
N PRO A 255 -34.74 -6.04 0.37
CA PRO A 255 -35.39 -5.55 -0.84
C PRO A 255 -36.83 -6.05 -0.93
N THR A 256 -37.72 -5.17 -1.30
CA THR A 256 -39.17 -5.47 -1.48
C THR A 256 -39.56 -5.61 -2.94
N GLY A 257 -38.65 -5.32 -3.89
CA GLY A 257 -38.96 -5.29 -5.31
C GLY A 257 -37.87 -5.88 -6.19
N LEU A 258 -38.09 -5.82 -7.51
CA LEU A 258 -37.14 -6.19 -8.51
C LEU A 258 -35.91 -5.25 -8.47
N ARG A 259 -34.74 -5.79 -8.83
CA ARG A 259 -33.47 -5.04 -8.95
C ARG A 259 -33.06 -4.32 -7.65
N ASP A 260 -33.19 -5.02 -6.50
CA ASP A 260 -32.80 -4.54 -5.16
C ASP A 260 -33.56 -3.30 -4.65
N LYS A 261 -34.72 -2.99 -5.23
CA LYS A 261 -35.57 -1.86 -4.79
C LYS A 261 -36.00 -2.06 -3.34
N GLY A 262 -35.82 -1.04 -2.51
CA GLY A 262 -36.11 -1.06 -1.07
C GLY A 262 -34.99 -1.62 -0.20
N LEU A 263 -33.91 -2.13 -0.79
CA LEU A 263 -32.72 -2.57 -0.05
C LEU A 263 -32.05 -1.37 0.63
N ARG A 264 -31.90 -1.44 1.94
CA ARG A 264 -31.18 -0.42 2.72
C ARG A 264 -30.30 -1.09 3.75
N ASN A 265 -29.07 -0.61 3.89
CA ASN A 265 -28.14 -1.18 4.84
C ASN A 265 -27.10 -0.13 5.28
N ILE A 266 -26.76 -0.15 6.57
CA ILE A 266 -25.67 0.61 7.15
C ILE A 266 -24.81 -0.36 7.93
N THR A 267 -23.56 -0.51 7.54
CA THR A 267 -22.62 -1.44 8.14
C THR A 267 -21.28 -0.75 8.43
N LEU A 268 -20.77 -0.95 9.63
CA LEU A 268 -19.44 -0.53 10.07
C LEU A 268 -18.52 -1.74 10.13
N ASN A 269 -17.36 -1.69 9.49
CA ASN A 269 -16.32 -2.68 9.60
C ASN A 269 -15.17 -2.18 10.46
N LEU A 270 -14.66 -3.06 11.31
CA LEU A 270 -13.40 -2.89 12.02
C LEU A 270 -12.51 -4.10 11.75
N THR A 271 -11.25 -3.86 11.41
CA THR A 271 -10.27 -4.90 11.11
C THR A 271 -8.95 -4.57 11.79
N ALA A 272 -8.38 -5.57 12.45
CA ALA A 272 -7.06 -5.50 13.08
C ALA A 272 -6.26 -6.74 12.68
N LEU A 273 -5.15 -6.54 11.99
CA LEU A 273 -4.29 -7.60 11.45
C LEU A 273 -2.85 -7.37 11.89
N PRO A 274 -2.41 -7.95 13.01
CA PRO A 274 -0.99 -8.11 13.28
C PRO A 274 -0.38 -8.99 12.18
N VAL A 275 0.74 -8.57 11.64
CA VAL A 275 1.48 -9.27 10.59
C VAL A 275 2.95 -9.36 10.96
N LEU A 276 3.62 -10.40 10.50
CA LEU A 276 5.06 -10.56 10.59
C LEU A 276 5.65 -10.32 9.21
N THR A 277 6.53 -9.34 9.07
CA THR A 277 7.34 -9.21 7.85
C THR A 277 8.44 -10.25 7.90
N ALA A 278 8.26 -11.32 7.12
CA ALA A 278 9.19 -12.43 7.07
C ALA A 278 10.43 -12.12 6.20
N LEU A 279 10.24 -11.30 5.16
CA LEU A 279 11.32 -10.83 4.30
C LEU A 279 11.23 -9.31 4.20
N ASN A 280 12.34 -8.66 4.52
CA ASN A 280 12.53 -7.23 4.34
C ASN A 280 13.88 -7.01 3.66
N HIS A 281 13.85 -6.75 2.37
CA HIS A 281 15.04 -6.44 1.58
C HIS A 281 15.03 -4.96 1.20
N ILE A 282 16.11 -4.28 1.52
CA ILE A 282 16.31 -2.87 1.26
C ILE A 282 17.56 -2.74 0.39
N ARG A 283 17.41 -2.08 -0.75
CA ARG A 283 18.52 -1.69 -1.60
C ARG A 283 18.64 -0.19 -1.58
N THR A 284 19.79 0.30 -1.15
CA THR A 284 20.14 1.73 -1.19
C THR A 284 21.12 1.99 -2.32
N THR A 285 21.06 3.17 -2.90
CA THR A 285 22.04 3.66 -3.86
C THR A 285 22.44 5.05 -3.43
N SER A 286 23.72 5.26 -3.23
CA SER A 286 24.31 6.57 -2.93
C SER A 286 25.15 7.00 -4.13
N TYR A 287 24.98 8.22 -4.57
CA TYR A 287 25.77 8.80 -5.65
C TYR A 287 27.03 9.46 -5.08
N ASN A 288 28.14 9.17 -5.69
CA ASN A 288 29.42 9.75 -5.32
C ASN A 288 29.75 10.90 -6.28
N TYR A 289 30.24 12.01 -5.73
CA TYR A 289 30.63 13.19 -6.49
C TYR A 289 32.05 13.58 -6.06
N ASP A 290 32.92 13.78 -7.04
CA ASP A 290 34.26 14.35 -6.86
C ASP A 290 34.25 15.74 -7.52
N ASP A 291 34.56 16.78 -6.77
CA ASP A 291 34.55 18.19 -7.25
C ASP A 291 33.31 18.58 -8.02
N GLU A 292 32.11 18.20 -7.49
CA GLU A 292 30.79 18.42 -8.08
C GLU A 292 30.48 17.61 -9.36
N GLU A 293 31.39 16.78 -9.85
CA GLU A 293 31.15 15.87 -10.96
C GLU A 293 30.76 14.46 -10.45
N PHE A 294 29.80 13.84 -11.13
CA PHE A 294 29.39 12.47 -10.81
C PHE A 294 30.55 11.48 -11.06
N SER A 295 31.05 10.87 -9.97
CA SER A 295 32.18 9.92 -10.01
C SER A 295 31.72 8.46 -9.95
N GLY A 296 30.51 8.18 -9.54
CA GLY A 296 29.99 6.81 -9.45
C GLY A 296 28.80 6.65 -8.53
N ALA A 297 28.39 5.40 -8.29
CA ALA A 297 27.33 5.07 -7.37
C ALA A 297 27.69 3.85 -6.53
N THR A 298 27.45 3.93 -5.23
CA THR A 298 27.58 2.80 -4.30
C THR A 298 26.20 2.19 -4.09
N VAL A 299 26.09 0.88 -4.27
CA VAL A 299 24.85 0.12 -4.07
C VAL A 299 25.02 -0.82 -2.89
N SER A 300 24.12 -0.74 -1.93
CA SER A 300 24.12 -1.62 -0.75
C SER A 300 22.81 -2.39 -0.65
N ASP A 301 22.90 -3.69 -0.46
CA ASP A 301 21.78 -4.60 -0.23
C ASP A 301 21.71 -4.96 1.25
N ILE A 302 20.61 -4.62 1.91
CA ILE A 302 20.39 -4.80 3.34
C ILE A 302 19.22 -5.75 3.55
N PHE A 303 19.42 -6.81 4.33
CA PHE A 303 18.35 -7.71 4.74
C PHE A 303 17.98 -7.43 6.19
N GLY A 304 16.72 -7.01 6.39
CA GLY A 304 16.17 -6.76 7.71
C GLY A 304 15.72 -8.06 8.40
N TYR A 305 15.75 -8.03 9.71
CA TYR A 305 15.20 -9.12 10.53
C TYR A 305 13.69 -9.21 10.39
N PRO A 306 13.09 -10.40 10.60
CA PRO A 306 11.64 -10.54 10.70
C PRO A 306 11.09 -9.67 11.84
N MET A 307 10.11 -8.80 11.53
CA MET A 307 9.58 -7.82 12.47
C MET A 307 8.06 -7.83 12.53
N PRO A 308 7.48 -7.62 13.73
CA PRO A 308 6.04 -7.46 13.88
C PRO A 308 5.59 -6.13 13.28
N ASN A 309 4.50 -6.19 12.53
CA ASN A 309 3.86 -5.05 11.88
C ASN A 309 2.35 -5.09 12.15
N PHE A 310 1.65 -4.04 11.79
CA PHE A 310 0.23 -3.92 12.04
C PHE A 310 -0.50 -3.27 10.86
N ILE A 311 -1.63 -3.88 10.47
CA ILE A 311 -2.56 -3.32 9.49
C ILE A 311 -3.91 -3.14 10.18
N GLY A 312 -4.35 -1.90 10.31
CA GLY A 312 -5.66 -1.54 10.83
C GLY A 312 -6.55 -0.95 9.76
N SER A 313 -7.83 -1.29 9.75
CA SER A 313 -8.78 -0.58 8.90
C SER A 313 -10.15 -0.45 9.53
N THR A 314 -10.82 0.66 9.19
CA THR A 314 -12.24 0.87 9.47
C THR A 314 -12.95 1.28 8.20
N ALA A 315 -14.19 0.85 8.02
CA ALA A 315 -15.00 1.25 6.88
C ALA A 315 -16.47 1.35 7.25
N LEU A 316 -17.12 2.43 6.80
CA LEU A 316 -18.56 2.61 6.86
C LEU A 316 -19.14 2.39 5.45
N GLY A 317 -20.06 1.44 5.32
CA GLY A 317 -20.77 1.15 4.07
C GLY A 317 -22.26 1.48 4.21
N ILE A 318 -22.81 2.22 3.26
CA ILE A 318 -24.23 2.57 3.18
C ILE A 318 -24.75 2.09 1.83
N THR A 319 -25.77 1.23 1.85
CA THR A 319 -26.47 0.77 0.65
C THR A 319 -27.88 1.34 0.64
N LEU A 320 -28.25 2.00 -0.43
CA LEU A 320 -29.58 2.56 -0.67
C LEU A 320 -30.02 2.13 -2.08
N ASP A 321 -30.83 1.08 -2.17
CA ASP A 321 -31.26 0.48 -3.44
C ASP A 321 -30.04 0.12 -4.32
N ARG A 322 -29.85 0.85 -5.42
CA ARG A 322 -28.73 0.69 -6.35
C ARG A 322 -27.50 1.52 -6.00
N PHE A 323 -27.63 2.43 -5.04
CA PHE A 323 -26.51 3.26 -4.62
C PHE A 323 -25.75 2.60 -3.48
N PHE A 324 -24.44 2.75 -3.52
CA PHE A 324 -23.57 2.35 -2.44
C PHE A 324 -22.56 3.47 -2.17
N ILE A 325 -22.45 3.85 -0.91
CA ILE A 325 -21.49 4.86 -0.43
C ILE A 325 -20.59 4.19 0.58
N SER A 326 -19.31 4.41 0.49
CA SER A 326 -18.34 3.89 1.45
C SER A 326 -17.33 4.94 1.84
N ALA A 327 -17.04 5.04 3.13
CA ALA A 327 -15.88 5.73 3.67
C ALA A 327 -14.97 4.68 4.32
N ARG A 328 -13.72 4.58 3.90
CA ARG A 328 -12.73 3.62 4.41
C ARG A 328 -11.46 4.34 4.82
N PHE A 329 -10.95 3.99 5.99
CA PHE A 329 -9.63 4.38 6.47
C PHE A 329 -8.78 3.13 6.64
N VAL A 330 -7.53 3.19 6.21
CA VAL A 330 -6.52 2.13 6.38
C VAL A 330 -5.27 2.78 6.97
N TYR A 331 -4.72 2.16 7.97
CA TYR A 331 -3.43 2.49 8.56
C TYR A 331 -2.53 1.26 8.52
N ASP A 332 -1.32 1.45 8.06
CA ASP A 332 -0.30 0.44 7.92
C ASP A 332 0.98 0.92 8.60
N TRP A 333 1.47 0.14 9.53
CA TRP A 333 2.68 0.42 10.28
C TRP A 333 3.62 -0.76 10.18
N SER A 334 4.82 -0.50 9.67
CA SER A 334 5.86 -1.49 9.44
C SER A 334 7.16 -1.06 10.10
N TYR A 335 7.62 -1.85 11.05
CA TYR A 335 8.92 -1.67 11.67
C TYR A 335 9.98 -2.47 10.92
N PHE A 336 11.20 -1.95 10.85
CA PHE A 336 12.36 -2.67 10.33
C PHE A 336 13.56 -2.49 11.25
N HIS A 337 14.42 -3.51 11.26
CA HIS A 337 15.69 -3.52 11.95
C HIS A 337 16.66 -4.35 11.13
N SER A 338 17.80 -3.80 10.84
CA SER A 338 18.91 -4.51 10.19
C SER A 338 20.22 -4.09 10.77
N ASN A 339 21.17 -5.03 10.83
CA ASN A 339 22.58 -4.74 11.05
C ASN A 339 23.29 -4.95 9.71
N TYR A 340 24.04 -3.98 9.30
CA TYR A 340 24.86 -4.04 8.10
C TYR A 340 26.33 -3.94 8.51
N ALA A 341 27.12 -4.93 8.14
CA ALA A 341 28.56 -4.87 8.24
C ALA A 341 29.11 -4.47 6.87
N PHE A 342 29.85 -3.39 6.80
CA PHE A 342 30.49 -2.96 5.56
C PHE A 342 31.55 -3.99 5.14
N ASN A 343 31.49 -4.45 3.89
CA ASN A 343 32.53 -5.27 3.33
C ASN A 343 33.79 -4.42 3.04
N ALA A 344 34.94 -4.97 3.28
CA ALA A 344 36.26 -4.30 3.10
C ALA A 344 36.51 -3.80 1.68
N ASP A 345 35.72 -4.20 0.70
CA ASP A 345 35.84 -3.78 -0.70
C ASP A 345 35.19 -2.40 -0.99
N ASP A 346 34.36 -1.87 -0.09
CA ASP A 346 33.81 -0.51 -0.18
C ASP A 346 34.85 0.51 0.34
N GLN A 347 35.94 0.71 -0.39
CA GLN A 347 37.15 1.41 0.05
C GLN A 347 36.94 2.87 0.48
N HIS A 348 35.88 3.56 0.04
CA HIS A 348 35.64 4.95 0.41
C HIS A 348 34.91 5.15 1.75
N ILE A 349 34.15 4.17 2.21
CA ILE A 349 33.39 4.22 3.47
C ILE A 349 34.02 3.32 4.53
N SER A 350 34.64 2.18 4.13
CA SER A 350 35.16 1.14 5.02
C SER A 350 36.32 1.57 5.93
N ASN A 351 37.05 2.63 5.58
CA ASN A 351 38.11 3.13 6.44
C ASN A 351 37.61 3.88 7.68
N ARG A 352 36.29 4.18 7.78
CA ARG A 352 35.73 5.01 8.85
C ARG A 352 34.52 4.42 9.57
N VAL A 353 33.80 3.45 8.96
CA VAL A 353 32.56 2.90 9.55
C VAL A 353 32.66 1.39 9.68
N ASP A 354 32.74 0.88 10.92
CA ASP A 354 32.85 -0.56 11.19
C ASP A 354 31.50 -1.28 11.18
N GLU A 355 30.44 -0.67 11.69
CA GLU A 355 29.10 -1.24 11.78
C GLU A 355 28.03 -0.18 11.57
N LEU A 356 26.99 -0.53 10.84
CA LEU A 356 25.77 0.28 10.68
C LEU A 356 24.56 -0.50 11.21
N THR A 357 23.94 -0.01 12.26
CA THR A 357 22.64 -0.50 12.69
C THR A 357 21.55 0.44 12.20
N LEU A 358 20.67 -0.06 11.36
CA LEU A 358 19.54 0.70 10.83
C LEU A 358 18.24 0.20 11.47
N ARG A 359 17.53 1.11 12.16
CA ARG A 359 16.22 0.86 12.76
C ARG A 359 15.25 1.93 12.31
N GLY A 360 14.00 1.55 12.06
CA GLY A 360 13.01 2.54 11.73
C GLY A 360 11.63 1.95 11.50
N TYR A 361 10.74 2.81 11.12
CA TYR A 361 9.38 2.42 10.76
C TYR A 361 8.87 3.18 9.55
N LEU A 362 8.15 2.44 8.72
CA LEU A 362 7.35 2.98 7.64
C LEU A 362 5.91 3.04 8.12
N HIS A 363 5.30 4.18 8.00
CA HIS A 363 3.88 4.34 8.26
C HIS A 363 3.17 4.84 6.99
N ASN A 364 2.02 4.27 6.72
CA ASN A 364 1.21 4.64 5.57
C ASN A 364 -0.25 4.70 6.00
N TRP A 365 -0.96 5.74 5.60
CA TRP A 365 -2.38 5.81 5.81
C TRP A 365 -3.11 6.29 4.55
N SER A 366 -4.32 5.81 4.41
CA SER A 366 -5.21 6.25 3.34
C SER A 366 -6.65 6.36 3.83
N ALA A 367 -7.33 7.41 3.38
CA ALA A 367 -8.76 7.59 3.56
C ALA A 367 -9.42 7.65 2.18
N LYS A 368 -10.40 6.80 1.95
CA LYS A 368 -11.11 6.70 0.66
C LYS A 368 -12.61 6.90 0.86
N LEU A 369 -13.18 7.81 0.08
CA LEU A 369 -14.62 7.96 -0.09
C LEU A 369 -15.00 7.42 -1.47
N LEU A 370 -16.01 6.56 -1.53
CA LEU A 370 -16.48 5.92 -2.75
C LEU A 370 -17.99 6.07 -2.86
N PHE A 371 -18.45 6.48 -4.01
CA PHE A 371 -19.86 6.50 -4.41
C PHE A 371 -20.04 5.59 -5.62
N THR A 372 -20.91 4.60 -5.54
CA THR A 372 -21.11 3.57 -6.58
C THR A 372 -22.58 3.44 -6.96
N TYR A 373 -22.83 3.31 -8.24
CA TYR A 373 -24.13 2.93 -8.80
C TYR A 373 -24.07 1.51 -9.36
N LYS A 374 -25.13 0.72 -9.08
CA LYS A 374 -25.32 -0.67 -9.56
C LYS A 374 -26.35 -0.70 -10.69
N PHE A 375 -25.95 -1.27 -11.82
CA PHE A 375 -26.80 -1.37 -13.02
C PHE A 375 -27.60 -2.66 -13.05
#